data_5201a37de315e0e47fff67bbd3b8c738
#
_entry.id   5201a37de315e0e47fff67bbd3b8c738
#
_cell.length_a   1.000
_cell.length_b   1.000
_cell.length_c   1.000
_cell.angle_alpha   90.00
_cell.angle_beta   90.00
_cell.angle_gamma   90.00
#
_symmetry.space_group_name_H-M   'P 1'
#
loop_
_entity.id
_entity.type
_entity.pdbx_description
1 polymer ?
#
loop_
_entity_poly.entity_id
_entity_poly.type
_entity_poly.pdbx_seq_one_letter_code
_entity_poly.pdbx_strand_id
1 'polypeptide(L)'
;MCLIYSGDKILVQERNKKDWPGLTFPGGHVEKGENFIASVIREVKEETGLTIYDPLLCGMEEYKVDNNDERYIMLFYKTDKFEGELKSSKEGKVFWINKDDLLKYELSLDLDRIYQIMTDDSLSELIYEFRDGKYISYIK
;
A
#
# COMPACT_ATOMS: atom_id res chain seq x y z
N MET A 1 -3.41 -2.82 0.52
CA MET A 1 -2.86 -1.44 0.41
C MET A 1 -3.57 -0.70 -0.70
N CYS A 2 -3.82 0.62 -0.54
CA CYS A 2 -4.57 1.41 -1.52
C CYS A 2 -3.90 2.77 -1.81
N LEU A 3 -3.57 3.03 -3.07
CA LEU A 3 -3.20 4.35 -3.57
C LEU A 3 -4.48 5.17 -3.84
N ILE A 4 -4.69 6.21 -3.03
CA ILE A 4 -5.78 7.17 -3.22
C ILE A 4 -5.17 8.43 -3.81
N TYR A 5 -5.72 8.90 -4.94
CA TYR A 5 -5.16 10.03 -5.64
C TYR A 5 -6.23 11.02 -6.11
N SER A 6 -5.82 12.27 -6.31
CA SER A 6 -6.65 13.34 -6.87
C SER A 6 -5.78 14.29 -7.69
N GLY A 7 -5.87 14.21 -9.01
CA GLY A 7 -4.96 14.91 -9.91
C GLY A 7 -3.50 14.54 -9.64
N ASP A 8 -2.67 15.53 -9.30
CA ASP A 8 -1.25 15.33 -8.97
C ASP A 8 -0.98 15.05 -7.49
N LYS A 9 -2.02 14.88 -6.68
CA LYS A 9 -1.91 14.56 -5.26
C LYS A 9 -2.14 13.09 -5.00
N ILE A 10 -1.34 12.53 -4.08
CA ILE A 10 -1.50 11.19 -3.55
C ILE A 10 -1.60 11.23 -2.03
N LEU A 11 -2.45 10.38 -1.47
CA LEU A 11 -2.59 10.25 -0.02
C LEU A 11 -1.54 9.29 0.51
N VAL A 12 -0.80 9.73 1.51
CA VAL A 12 0.21 8.93 2.19
C VAL A 12 -0.05 8.89 3.69
N GLN A 13 0.48 7.85 4.33
CA GLN A 13 0.45 7.65 5.76
C GLN A 13 1.87 7.58 6.30
N GLU A 14 2.19 8.40 7.29
CA GLU A 14 3.42 8.30 8.07
C GLU A 14 3.17 7.37 9.25
N ARG A 15 3.80 6.19 9.25
CA ARG A 15 3.54 5.16 10.27
C ARG A 15 4.18 5.50 11.61
N ASN A 16 3.44 5.24 12.69
CA ASN A 16 3.93 5.39 14.06
C ASN A 16 4.73 4.17 14.57
N LYS A 17 4.94 3.14 13.74
CA LYS A 17 5.62 1.89 14.13
C LYS A 17 7.13 2.00 13.95
N LYS A 18 7.89 1.77 15.03
CA LYS A 18 9.36 1.80 15.03
C LYS A 18 9.99 0.72 14.14
N ASP A 19 9.29 -0.41 13.98
CA ASP A 19 9.80 -1.56 13.22
C ASP A 19 9.61 -1.40 11.71
N TRP A 20 8.85 -0.41 11.28
CA TRP A 20 8.59 -0.14 9.87
C TRP A 20 8.32 1.36 9.66
N PRO A 21 9.36 2.20 9.77
CA PRO A 21 9.23 3.64 9.60
C PRO A 21 9.01 4.05 8.14
N GLY A 22 8.71 5.33 7.95
CA GLY A 22 8.57 5.94 6.64
C GLY A 22 7.14 6.04 6.14
N LEU A 23 6.98 6.66 4.97
CA LEU A 23 5.69 6.79 4.32
C LEU A 23 5.24 5.45 3.73
N THR A 24 3.94 5.21 3.81
CA THR A 24 3.25 4.09 3.17
C THR A 24 1.92 4.55 2.59
N PHE A 25 1.22 3.67 1.89
CA PHE A 25 -0.19 3.87 1.54
C PHE A 25 -1.09 3.17 2.57
N PRO A 26 -2.32 3.69 2.82
CA PRO A 26 -3.28 3.06 3.73
C PRO A 26 -3.60 1.61 3.36
N GLY A 27 -3.84 0.78 4.35
CA GLY A 27 -4.24 -0.61 4.17
C GLY A 27 -3.86 -1.50 5.34
N GLY A 28 -4.47 -2.67 5.41
CA GLY A 28 -4.27 -3.61 6.50
C GLY A 28 -4.65 -5.04 6.12
N HIS A 29 -5.00 -5.84 7.12
CA HIS A 29 -5.24 -7.26 6.96
C HIS A 29 -6.70 -7.55 6.61
N VAL A 30 -6.90 -8.58 5.78
CA VAL A 30 -8.23 -9.11 5.49
C VAL A 30 -8.73 -9.89 6.70
N GLU A 31 -9.93 -9.57 7.19
CA GLU A 31 -10.56 -10.26 8.29
C GLU A 31 -11.24 -11.55 7.85
N LYS A 32 -11.45 -12.46 8.81
CA LYS A 32 -12.10 -13.75 8.52
C LYS A 32 -13.51 -13.56 7.97
N GLY A 33 -13.74 -14.09 6.77
CA GLY A 33 -15.03 -14.01 6.09
C GLY A 33 -15.25 -12.70 5.30
N GLU A 34 -14.29 -11.81 5.29
CA GLU A 34 -14.30 -10.58 4.52
C GLU A 34 -13.74 -10.81 3.09
N ASN A 35 -14.31 -10.17 2.09
CA ASN A 35 -13.70 -10.14 0.77
C ASN A 35 -12.68 -9.01 0.65
N PHE A 36 -11.78 -9.11 -0.33
CA PHE A 36 -10.67 -8.16 -0.48
C PHE A 36 -11.11 -6.70 -0.73
N ILE A 37 -12.20 -6.51 -1.49
CA ILE A 37 -12.75 -5.17 -1.75
C ILE A 37 -13.32 -4.55 -0.46
N ALA A 38 -14.09 -5.32 0.30
CA ALA A 38 -14.62 -4.85 1.59
C ALA A 38 -13.48 -4.51 2.57
N SER A 39 -12.45 -5.36 2.61
CA SER A 39 -11.27 -5.13 3.46
C SER A 39 -10.58 -3.80 3.13
N VAL A 40 -10.25 -3.55 1.88
CA VAL A 40 -9.54 -2.32 1.52
C VAL A 40 -10.39 -1.07 1.78
N ILE A 41 -11.71 -1.13 1.57
CA ILE A 41 -12.62 -0.01 1.88
C ILE A 41 -12.67 0.24 3.39
N ARG A 42 -12.79 -0.81 4.22
CA ARG A 42 -12.80 -0.72 5.69
C ARG A 42 -11.49 -0.15 6.22
N GLU A 43 -10.34 -0.71 5.82
CA GLU A 43 -9.03 -0.27 6.28
C GLU A 43 -8.77 1.21 5.93
N VAL A 44 -9.05 1.61 4.69
CA VAL A 44 -8.93 3.02 4.31
C VAL A 44 -9.81 3.91 5.19
N LYS A 45 -11.05 3.48 5.47
CA LYS A 45 -11.96 4.23 6.34
C LYS A 45 -11.43 4.38 7.76
N GLU A 46 -10.91 3.30 8.33
CA GLU A 46 -10.38 3.28 9.70
C GLU A 46 -9.12 4.13 9.83
N GLU A 47 -8.22 4.06 8.86
CA GLU A 47 -6.92 4.75 8.92
C GLU A 47 -6.98 6.21 8.49
N THR A 48 -7.89 6.57 7.58
CA THR A 48 -7.89 7.90 6.94
C THR A 48 -9.16 8.72 7.14
N GLY A 49 -10.25 8.11 7.59
CA GLY A 49 -11.57 8.75 7.64
C GLY A 49 -12.29 8.84 6.29
N LEU A 50 -11.62 8.53 5.18
CA LEU A 50 -12.22 8.57 3.84
C LEU A 50 -12.99 7.28 3.52
N THR A 51 -14.09 7.42 2.81
CA THR A 51 -14.78 6.29 2.17
C THR A 51 -14.38 6.27 0.71
N ILE A 52 -13.82 5.16 0.24
CA ILE A 52 -13.41 4.99 -1.16
C ILE A 52 -14.44 4.17 -1.94
N TYR A 53 -14.48 4.40 -3.25
CA TYR A 53 -15.38 3.72 -4.18
C TYR A 53 -14.59 3.14 -5.34
N ASP A 54 -15.08 2.03 -5.89
CA ASP A 54 -14.55 1.33 -7.06
C ASP A 54 -13.02 1.14 -7.03
N PRO A 55 -12.42 0.62 -5.94
CA PRO A 55 -10.99 0.38 -5.90
C PRO A 55 -10.59 -0.67 -6.95
N LEU A 56 -9.67 -0.29 -7.84
CA LEU A 56 -9.16 -1.15 -8.91
C LEU A 56 -7.93 -1.90 -8.42
N LEU A 57 -7.96 -3.24 -8.50
CA LEU A 57 -6.78 -4.07 -8.28
C LEU A 57 -5.76 -3.81 -9.39
N CYS A 58 -4.55 -3.39 -9.04
CA CYS A 58 -3.51 -2.99 -9.99
C CYS A 58 -2.18 -3.72 -9.82
N GLY A 59 -2.06 -4.60 -8.84
CA GLY A 59 -0.86 -5.41 -8.66
C GLY A 59 -0.84 -6.12 -7.33
N MET A 60 0.27 -6.82 -7.09
CA MET A 60 0.47 -7.60 -5.88
C MET A 60 1.95 -7.75 -5.52
N GLU A 61 2.17 -8.18 -4.31
CA GLU A 61 3.45 -8.63 -3.79
C GLU A 61 3.25 -9.95 -3.06
N GLU A 62 4.21 -10.87 -3.21
CA GLU A 62 4.23 -12.07 -2.38
C GLU A 62 5.63 -12.32 -1.82
N TYR A 63 5.68 -12.82 -0.60
CA TYR A 63 6.92 -13.36 -0.03
C TYR A 63 6.64 -14.54 0.91
N LYS A 64 7.64 -15.42 1.03
CA LYS A 64 7.59 -16.50 2.01
C LYS A 64 7.84 -15.94 3.40
N VAL A 65 7.01 -16.37 4.36
CA VAL A 65 7.28 -16.15 5.77
C VAL A 65 8.34 -17.17 6.20
N ASP A 66 9.46 -16.69 6.77
CA ASP A 66 10.58 -17.53 7.20
C ASP A 66 10.11 -18.68 8.10
N ASN A 67 10.59 -19.89 7.80
CA ASN A 67 10.36 -21.15 8.50
C ASN A 67 8.95 -21.77 8.42
N ASN A 68 8.05 -21.22 7.62
CA ASN A 68 6.74 -21.78 7.33
C ASN A 68 6.54 -21.91 5.83
N ASP A 69 5.74 -22.88 5.39
CA ASP A 69 5.24 -22.93 4.00
C ASP A 69 4.14 -21.89 3.72
N GLU A 70 3.99 -20.92 4.65
CA GLU A 70 3.03 -19.84 4.53
C GLU A 70 3.56 -18.74 3.59
N ARG A 71 2.63 -18.16 2.82
CA ARG A 71 2.90 -17.01 1.97
C ARG A 71 2.15 -15.79 2.47
N TYR A 72 2.82 -14.67 2.51
CA TYR A 72 2.18 -13.38 2.69
C TYR A 72 1.90 -12.81 1.31
N ILE A 73 0.66 -12.38 1.08
CA ILE A 73 0.23 -11.76 -0.17
C ILE A 73 -0.32 -10.39 0.15
N MET A 74 0.21 -9.37 -0.48
CA MET A 74 -0.28 -8.00 -0.40
C MET A 74 -0.88 -7.61 -1.76
N LEU A 75 -2.15 -7.21 -1.75
CA LEU A 75 -2.85 -6.75 -2.94
C LEU A 75 -2.79 -5.23 -3.01
N PHE A 76 -2.51 -4.70 -4.20
CA PHE A 76 -2.41 -3.27 -4.47
C PHE A 76 -3.64 -2.78 -5.19
N TYR A 77 -4.33 -1.81 -4.58
CA TYR A 77 -5.51 -1.16 -5.14
C TYR A 77 -5.23 0.31 -5.41
N LYS A 78 -5.91 0.88 -6.40
CA LYS A 78 -5.89 2.33 -6.66
C LYS A 78 -7.31 2.87 -6.90
N THR A 79 -7.58 4.11 -6.49
CA THR A 79 -8.83 4.82 -6.77
C THR A 79 -8.64 6.33 -6.66
N ASP A 80 -9.40 7.07 -7.48
CA ASP A 80 -9.59 8.52 -7.40
C ASP A 80 -10.99 8.91 -6.89
N LYS A 81 -11.81 7.89 -6.51
CA LYS A 81 -13.17 8.08 -6.06
C LYS A 81 -13.25 7.93 -4.55
N PHE A 82 -13.41 9.03 -3.86
CA PHE A 82 -13.52 9.06 -2.41
C PHE A 82 -14.35 10.24 -1.92
N GLU A 83 -14.85 10.12 -0.70
CA GLU A 83 -15.55 11.17 0.02
C GLU A 83 -15.22 11.12 1.52
N GLY A 84 -15.64 12.16 2.23
CA GLY A 84 -15.46 12.28 3.67
C GLY A 84 -14.38 13.27 4.05
N GLU A 85 -14.07 13.32 5.34
CA GLU A 85 -13.09 14.22 5.92
C GLU A 85 -11.85 13.44 6.33
N LEU A 86 -10.68 13.91 5.91
CA LEU A 86 -9.40 13.29 6.23
C LEU A 86 -9.11 13.39 7.72
N LYS A 87 -8.87 12.25 8.37
CA LYS A 87 -8.53 12.14 9.79
C LYS A 87 -7.41 11.13 9.99
N SER A 88 -6.36 11.54 10.68
CA SER A 88 -5.33 10.63 11.13
C SER A 88 -5.85 9.67 12.20
N SER A 89 -5.30 8.47 12.27
CA SER A 89 -5.64 7.44 13.24
C SER A 89 -4.46 7.13 14.17
N LYS A 90 -4.63 6.16 15.07
CA LYS A 90 -3.54 5.63 15.90
C LYS A 90 -2.44 4.95 15.07
N GLU A 91 -2.74 4.50 13.86
CA GLU A 91 -1.78 3.82 12.97
C GLU A 91 -0.76 4.81 12.37
N GLY A 92 -1.13 6.09 12.24
CA GLY A 92 -0.23 7.10 11.74
C GLY A 92 -0.92 8.38 11.29
N LYS A 93 -0.11 9.37 10.94
CA LYS A 93 -0.58 10.62 10.36
C LYS A 93 -0.81 10.45 8.86
N VAL A 94 -1.96 10.88 8.35
CA VAL A 94 -2.30 10.87 6.92
C VAL A 94 -2.34 12.28 6.36
N PHE A 95 -1.78 12.46 5.16
CA PHE A 95 -1.74 13.75 4.48
C PHE A 95 -1.52 13.60 2.98
N TRP A 96 -1.89 14.64 2.24
CA TRP A 96 -1.69 14.71 0.81
C TRP A 96 -0.32 15.26 0.46
N ILE A 97 0.37 14.63 -0.48
CA ILE A 97 1.61 15.12 -1.08
C ILE A 97 1.46 15.25 -2.60
N ASN A 98 2.32 16.02 -3.24
CA ASN A 98 2.46 15.93 -4.69
C ASN A 98 3.13 14.60 -5.03
N LYS A 99 2.64 13.90 -6.05
CA LYS A 99 3.20 12.60 -6.49
C LYS A 99 4.69 12.68 -6.82
N ASP A 100 5.14 13.82 -7.38
CA ASP A 100 6.54 14.05 -7.76
C ASP A 100 7.46 14.28 -6.54
N ASP A 101 6.87 14.49 -5.37
CA ASP A 101 7.61 14.67 -4.12
C ASP A 101 7.80 13.37 -3.33
N LEU A 102 7.19 12.25 -3.76
CA LEU A 102 7.22 10.98 -3.02
C LEU A 102 8.65 10.57 -2.64
N LEU A 103 9.58 10.61 -3.58
CA LEU A 103 10.98 10.21 -3.36
C LEU A 103 11.80 11.20 -2.51
N LYS A 104 11.22 12.32 -2.09
CA LYS A 104 11.86 13.27 -1.16
C LYS A 104 11.66 12.90 0.30
N TYR A 105 10.78 11.94 0.57
CA TYR A 105 10.46 11.44 1.90
C TYR A 105 11.20 10.14 2.20
N GLU A 106 11.33 9.82 3.48
CA GLU A 106 11.69 8.47 3.91
C GLU A 106 10.50 7.54 3.60
N LEU A 107 10.75 6.50 2.81
CA LEU A 107 9.74 5.56 2.38
C LEU A 107 9.85 4.27 3.18
N SER A 108 8.71 3.63 3.45
CA SER A 108 8.70 2.24 3.90
C SER A 108 9.28 1.31 2.83
N LEU A 109 9.67 0.11 3.24
CA LEU A 109 10.35 -0.85 2.37
C LEU A 109 9.63 -1.00 1.02
N ASP A 110 10.38 -0.83 -0.07
CA ASP A 110 9.95 -0.99 -1.47
C ASP A 110 8.71 -0.16 -1.90
N LEU A 111 8.31 0.87 -1.13
CA LEU A 111 7.15 1.70 -1.49
C LEU A 111 7.30 2.39 -2.85
N ASP A 112 8.52 2.76 -3.23
CA ASP A 112 8.83 3.33 -4.54
C ASP A 112 8.52 2.34 -5.67
N ARG A 113 8.82 1.07 -5.50
CA ARG A 113 8.52 0.00 -6.46
C ARG A 113 7.04 -0.35 -6.49
N ILE A 114 6.42 -0.41 -5.31
CA ILE A 114 4.97 -0.59 -5.19
C ILE A 114 4.23 0.54 -5.92
N TYR A 115 4.68 1.78 -5.74
CA TYR A 115 4.11 2.93 -6.44
C TYR A 115 4.26 2.82 -7.97
N GLN A 116 5.41 2.34 -8.47
CA GLN A 116 5.59 2.09 -9.90
C GLN A 116 4.57 1.07 -10.42
N ILE A 117 4.37 -0.06 -9.72
CA ILE A 117 3.37 -1.06 -10.09
C ILE A 117 1.96 -0.45 -10.09
N MET A 118 1.62 0.36 -9.09
CA MET A 118 0.30 0.97 -9.01
C MET A 118 0.02 2.00 -10.11
N THR A 119 1.04 2.55 -10.74
CA THR A 119 0.93 3.64 -11.72
C THR A 119 1.30 3.27 -13.15
N ASP A 120 1.92 2.12 -13.36
CA ASP A 120 2.28 1.59 -14.68
C ASP A 120 1.50 0.30 -14.95
N ASP A 121 0.50 0.37 -15.82
CA ASP A 121 -0.38 -0.76 -16.17
C ASP A 121 0.36 -1.92 -16.91
N SER A 122 1.63 -1.74 -17.28
CA SER A 122 2.48 -2.82 -17.80
C SER A 122 3.15 -3.67 -16.71
N LEU A 123 3.08 -3.23 -15.46
CA LEU A 123 3.62 -3.91 -14.29
C LEU A 123 2.50 -4.55 -13.47
N SER A 124 2.81 -5.63 -12.77
CA SER A 124 1.79 -6.37 -12.00
C SER A 124 2.27 -6.92 -10.66
N GLU A 125 3.59 -7.10 -10.47
CA GLU A 125 4.07 -7.86 -9.34
C GLU A 125 5.41 -7.37 -8.83
N LEU A 126 5.54 -7.28 -7.49
CA LEU A 126 6.81 -7.17 -6.79
C LEU A 126 7.22 -8.56 -6.32
N ILE A 127 8.34 -9.04 -6.85
CA ILE A 127 8.83 -10.40 -6.65
C ILE A 127 10.04 -10.38 -5.74
N TYR A 128 10.05 -11.25 -4.73
CA TYR A 128 11.21 -11.51 -3.89
C TYR A 128 11.75 -12.92 -4.16
N GLU A 129 13.03 -13.02 -4.47
CA GLU A 129 13.73 -14.27 -4.65
C GLU A 129 14.91 -14.39 -3.70
N PHE A 130 15.09 -15.57 -3.13
CA PHE A 130 16.28 -15.87 -2.33
C PHE A 130 17.36 -16.49 -3.24
N ARG A 131 18.44 -15.75 -3.48
CA ARG A 131 19.60 -16.21 -4.28
C ARG A 131 20.90 -15.94 -3.53
N ASP A 132 21.80 -16.93 -3.52
CA ASP A 132 23.15 -16.82 -2.93
C ASP A 132 23.16 -16.25 -1.49
N GLY A 133 22.19 -16.67 -0.66
CA GLY A 133 22.10 -16.24 0.74
C GLY A 133 21.51 -14.85 0.97
N LYS A 134 20.93 -14.23 -0.07
CA LYS A 134 20.32 -12.89 0.01
C LYS A 134 18.96 -12.87 -0.66
N TYR A 135 18.04 -12.06 -0.10
CA TYR A 135 16.82 -11.68 -0.81
C TYR A 135 17.15 -10.58 -1.83
N ILE A 136 16.69 -10.79 -3.04
CA ILE A 136 16.66 -9.80 -4.11
C ILE A 136 15.22 -9.53 -4.50
N SER A 137 14.89 -8.28 -4.79
CA SER A 137 13.54 -7.92 -5.26
C SER A 137 13.61 -7.24 -6.63
N TYR A 138 12.60 -7.50 -7.46
CA TYR A 138 12.41 -6.88 -8.76
C TYR A 138 10.94 -6.77 -9.09
N ILE A 139 10.61 -5.87 -10.00
CA ILE A 139 9.23 -5.66 -10.47
C ILE A 139 9.04 -6.25 -11.87
N LYS A 140 7.86 -6.75 -12.13
CA LYS A 140 7.48 -7.36 -13.41
C LYS A 140 6.08 -6.94 -13.82
#